data_dd939e3c6a504cfb55aeddb53972d2e7
#
_entry.id   dd939e3c6a504cfb55aeddb53972d2e7
#
_cell.length_a   1.000
_cell.length_b   1.000
_cell.length_c   1.000
_cell.angle_alpha   90.00
_cell.angle_beta   90.00
_cell.angle_gamma   90.00
#
_symmetry.space_group_name_H-M   'P 1'
#
loop_
_entity.id
_entity.type
_entity.pdbx_description
1 polymer ?
#
loop_
_entity_poly.entity_id
_entity_poly.type
_entity_poly.pdbx_seq_one_letter_code
_entity_poly.pdbx_strand_id
1 'polypeptide(L)'
;MEVLDASAFIHGYETADQTASIPAVQAELTGEHAFRFDAEQGAGMRVHVPDADAVDRVRDAAGDTGDDGTLSDTDRRLVAAALELDATLVTDDYAVQNVADRLGVDCQVIAQDGITERRDWQFQCAGCGRTFDDDRDRCPVCGSDLSRKNPN
;
A
#
# COMPACT_ATOMS: atom_id res chain seq x y z
N MET A 1 -1.65 6.62 -13.63
CA MET A 1 -2.76 6.86 -12.68
C MET A 1 -2.57 6.00 -11.45
N GLU A 2 -2.94 6.53 -10.29
CA GLU A 2 -2.83 5.82 -9.02
C GLU A 2 -4.20 5.72 -8.36
N VAL A 3 -4.58 4.53 -7.94
CA VAL A 3 -5.79 4.30 -7.16
C VAL A 3 -5.43 4.33 -5.69
N LEU A 4 -6.08 5.20 -4.93
CA LEU A 4 -5.73 5.48 -3.54
C LEU A 4 -6.64 4.72 -2.58
N ASP A 5 -6.01 3.96 -1.68
CA ASP A 5 -6.65 3.32 -0.55
C ASP A 5 -6.91 4.37 0.55
N ALA A 6 -7.71 3.99 1.54
CA ALA A 6 -8.00 4.85 2.69
C ALA A 6 -6.73 5.31 3.39
N SER A 7 -5.72 4.45 3.50
CA SER A 7 -4.45 4.79 4.13
C SER A 7 -3.75 5.97 3.46
N ALA A 8 -3.94 6.16 2.15
CA ALA A 8 -3.36 7.31 1.45
C ALA A 8 -3.92 8.63 1.99
N PHE A 9 -5.21 8.67 2.28
CA PHE A 9 -5.83 9.88 2.84
C PHE A 9 -5.48 10.07 4.31
N ILE A 10 -5.35 8.97 5.04
CA ILE A 10 -5.00 9.03 6.46
C ILE A 10 -3.57 9.54 6.65
N HIS A 11 -2.65 9.10 5.82
CA HIS A 11 -1.24 9.47 5.93
C HIS A 11 -0.84 10.67 5.08
N GLY A 12 -1.78 11.27 4.37
CA GLY A 12 -1.50 12.47 3.58
C GLY A 12 -0.60 12.22 2.38
N TYR A 13 -0.81 11.09 1.71
CA TYR A 13 -0.04 10.75 0.51
C TYR A 13 -0.24 11.79 -0.58
N GLU A 14 0.84 12.22 -1.20
CA GLU A 14 0.82 13.18 -2.28
C GLU A 14 1.53 12.62 -3.51
N THR A 15 0.99 12.94 -4.67
CA THR A 15 1.56 12.51 -5.94
C THR A 15 1.25 13.54 -7.02
N ALA A 16 2.10 13.60 -8.03
CA ALA A 16 1.86 14.44 -9.20
C ALA A 16 1.03 13.72 -10.28
N ASP A 17 0.84 12.41 -10.14
CA ASP A 17 0.08 11.63 -11.10
C ASP A 17 -1.42 11.83 -10.94
N GLN A 18 -2.17 11.46 -11.97
CA GLN A 18 -3.62 11.40 -11.84
C GLN A 18 -4.01 10.37 -10.79
N THR A 19 -5.03 10.69 -10.02
CA THR A 19 -5.48 9.82 -8.94
C THR A 19 -6.93 9.40 -9.15
N ALA A 20 -7.28 8.29 -8.52
CA ALA A 20 -8.64 7.78 -8.46
C ALA A 20 -8.85 7.12 -7.10
N SER A 21 -10.10 7.02 -6.70
CA SER A 21 -10.47 6.22 -5.54
C SER A 21 -11.88 5.68 -5.79
N ILE A 22 -12.51 5.09 -4.78
CA ILE A 22 -13.82 4.48 -4.92
C ILE A 22 -14.77 5.02 -3.84
N PRO A 23 -16.08 4.95 -4.07
CA PRO A 23 -17.06 5.41 -3.07
C PRO A 23 -16.95 4.70 -1.72
N ALA A 24 -16.56 3.42 -1.72
CA ALA A 24 -16.40 2.67 -0.49
C ALA A 24 -15.30 3.24 0.41
N VAL A 25 -14.22 3.76 -0.18
CA VAL A 25 -13.16 4.44 0.58
C VAL A 25 -13.71 5.73 1.20
N GLN A 26 -14.45 6.50 0.42
CA GLN A 26 -15.06 7.73 0.93
C GLN A 26 -15.96 7.43 2.14
N ALA A 27 -16.72 6.35 2.07
CA ALA A 27 -17.65 5.96 3.14
C ALA A 27 -16.92 5.56 4.43
N GLU A 28 -15.69 5.09 4.34
CA GLU A 28 -14.89 4.70 5.51
C GLU A 28 -14.16 5.87 6.17
N LEU A 29 -13.98 6.97 5.47
CA LEU A 29 -13.22 8.10 5.97
C LEU A 29 -14.12 9.00 6.81
N THR A 30 -13.55 9.58 7.87
CA THR A 30 -14.25 10.49 8.78
C THR A 30 -13.38 11.70 9.09
N GLY A 31 -14.03 12.78 9.53
CA GLY A 31 -13.35 13.99 9.99
C GLY A 31 -12.46 14.58 8.91
N GLU A 32 -11.24 14.93 9.29
CA GLU A 32 -10.29 15.58 8.38
C GLU A 32 -9.89 14.68 7.21
N HIS A 33 -9.96 13.36 7.38
CA HIS A 33 -9.63 12.45 6.29
C HIS A 33 -10.70 12.45 5.21
N ALA A 34 -11.96 12.58 5.60
CA ALA A 34 -13.07 12.75 4.66
C ALA A 34 -12.95 14.07 3.90
N PHE A 35 -12.57 15.15 4.60
CA PHE A 35 -12.31 16.43 3.95
C PHE A 35 -11.18 16.33 2.93
N ARG A 36 -10.15 15.57 3.25
CA ARG A 36 -9.04 15.38 2.32
C ARG A 36 -9.49 14.65 1.05
N PHE A 37 -10.35 13.65 1.19
CA PHE A 37 -10.94 12.97 0.04
C PHE A 37 -11.70 13.97 -0.84
N ASP A 38 -12.54 14.79 -0.23
CA ASP A 38 -13.33 15.78 -0.94
C ASP A 38 -12.45 16.81 -1.65
N ALA A 39 -11.37 17.23 -1.00
CA ALA A 39 -10.41 18.17 -1.58
C ALA A 39 -9.71 17.58 -2.80
N GLU A 40 -9.31 16.32 -2.71
CA GLU A 40 -8.68 15.63 -3.83
C GLU A 40 -9.64 15.47 -5.00
N GLN A 41 -10.90 15.14 -4.71
CA GLN A 41 -11.93 15.04 -5.74
C GLN A 41 -12.15 16.40 -6.41
N GLY A 42 -12.19 17.47 -5.63
CA GLY A 42 -12.30 18.82 -6.16
C GLY A 42 -11.10 19.25 -6.99
N ALA A 43 -9.94 18.66 -6.72
CA ALA A 43 -8.71 18.92 -7.48
C ALA A 43 -8.56 18.04 -8.73
N GLY A 44 -9.51 17.12 -8.99
CA GLY A 44 -9.52 16.33 -10.20
C GLY A 44 -9.41 14.83 -9.99
N MET A 45 -9.37 14.34 -8.76
CA MET A 45 -9.36 12.89 -8.50
C MET A 45 -10.66 12.27 -8.98
N ARG A 46 -10.56 11.15 -9.69
CA ARG A 46 -11.74 10.39 -10.15
C ARG A 46 -12.27 9.54 -9.01
N VAL A 47 -13.59 9.43 -8.95
CA VAL A 47 -14.23 8.42 -8.09
C VAL A 47 -14.82 7.38 -9.03
N HIS A 48 -14.24 6.19 -9.02
CA HIS A 48 -14.55 5.12 -9.95
C HIS A 48 -15.34 4.01 -9.25
N VAL A 49 -16.40 3.56 -9.88
CA VAL A 49 -17.19 2.43 -9.39
C VAL A 49 -16.80 1.21 -10.22
N PRO A 50 -16.10 0.22 -9.62
CA PRO A 50 -15.70 -0.96 -10.38
C PRO A 50 -16.89 -1.85 -10.73
N ASP A 51 -16.80 -2.52 -11.88
CA ASP A 51 -17.81 -3.47 -12.32
C ASP A 51 -17.80 -4.73 -11.44
N ALA A 52 -18.95 -5.38 -11.35
CA ALA A 52 -19.09 -6.62 -10.60
C ALA A 52 -18.15 -7.71 -11.14
N ASP A 53 -17.97 -7.78 -12.46
CA ASP A 53 -17.09 -8.77 -13.07
C ASP A 53 -15.64 -8.60 -12.63
N ALA A 54 -15.18 -7.35 -12.53
CA ALA A 54 -13.81 -7.08 -12.04
C ALA A 54 -13.68 -7.47 -10.56
N VAL A 55 -14.69 -7.17 -9.75
CA VAL A 55 -14.70 -7.56 -8.34
C VAL A 55 -14.66 -9.09 -8.20
N ASP A 56 -15.40 -9.81 -9.04
CA ASP A 56 -15.39 -11.28 -9.02
C ASP A 56 -14.01 -11.84 -9.37
N ARG A 57 -13.32 -11.22 -10.34
CA ARG A 57 -11.95 -11.62 -10.67
C ARG A 57 -11.00 -11.44 -9.50
N VAL A 58 -11.18 -10.36 -8.75
CA VAL A 58 -10.38 -10.10 -7.54
C VAL A 58 -10.67 -11.16 -6.48
N ARG A 59 -11.94 -11.50 -6.29
CA ARG A 59 -12.34 -12.51 -5.34
C ARG A 59 -11.71 -13.87 -5.69
N ASP A 60 -11.72 -14.24 -6.94
CA ASP A 60 -11.09 -15.49 -7.40
C ASP A 60 -9.58 -15.48 -7.13
N ALA A 61 -8.92 -14.38 -7.43
CA ALA A 61 -7.48 -14.23 -7.16
C ALA A 61 -7.18 -14.31 -5.67
N ALA A 62 -8.03 -13.71 -4.83
CA ALA A 62 -7.87 -13.77 -3.38
C ALA A 62 -8.02 -15.20 -2.87
N GLY A 63 -8.92 -15.98 -3.47
CA GLY A 63 -9.03 -17.40 -3.16
C GLY A 63 -7.77 -18.17 -3.51
N ASP A 64 -7.16 -17.85 -4.64
CA ASP A 64 -5.91 -18.49 -5.09
C ASP A 64 -4.73 -18.18 -4.17
N THR A 65 -4.66 -16.96 -3.63
CA THR A 65 -3.56 -16.56 -2.73
C THR A 65 -3.83 -16.91 -1.27
N GLY A 66 -5.04 -17.33 -0.94
CA GLY A 66 -5.42 -17.61 0.44
C GLY A 66 -5.81 -16.39 1.25
N ASP A 67 -5.97 -15.24 0.60
CA ASP A 67 -6.26 -13.96 1.26
C ASP A 67 -7.75 -13.61 1.29
N ASP A 68 -8.62 -14.45 0.77
CA ASP A 68 -10.05 -14.15 0.62
C ASP A 68 -10.70 -13.76 1.94
N GLY A 69 -10.36 -14.44 3.03
CA GLY A 69 -10.90 -14.13 4.35
C GLY A 69 -10.30 -12.87 4.98
N THR A 70 -9.20 -12.36 4.44
CA THR A 70 -8.50 -11.19 4.97
C THR A 70 -8.96 -9.90 4.31
N LEU A 71 -9.39 -9.97 3.05
CA LEU A 71 -9.79 -8.79 2.29
C LEU A 71 -11.21 -8.38 2.62
N SER A 72 -11.41 -7.08 2.85
CA SER A 72 -12.74 -6.49 2.97
C SER A 72 -13.35 -6.27 1.59
N ASP A 73 -14.64 -5.96 1.54
CA ASP A 73 -15.29 -5.59 0.27
C ASP A 73 -14.64 -4.35 -0.33
N THR A 74 -14.27 -3.38 0.50
CA THR A 74 -13.58 -2.18 0.05
C THR A 74 -12.25 -2.53 -0.60
N ASP A 75 -11.48 -3.43 -0.01
CA ASP A 75 -10.20 -3.87 -0.55
C ASP A 75 -10.38 -4.53 -1.92
N ARG A 76 -11.38 -5.39 -2.05
CA ARG A 76 -11.66 -6.04 -3.34
C ARG A 76 -12.01 -5.03 -4.42
N ARG A 77 -12.82 -4.05 -4.06
CA ARG A 77 -13.22 -2.99 -4.99
C ARG A 77 -12.04 -2.10 -5.38
N LEU A 78 -11.12 -1.85 -4.46
CA LEU A 78 -9.92 -1.08 -4.77
C LEU A 78 -9.05 -1.79 -5.80
N VAL A 79 -8.80 -3.06 -5.60
CA VAL A 79 -8.03 -3.85 -6.57
C VAL A 79 -8.75 -3.90 -7.91
N ALA A 80 -10.07 -4.09 -7.89
CA ALA A 80 -10.87 -4.11 -9.11
C ALA A 80 -10.79 -2.79 -9.87
N ALA A 81 -10.85 -1.67 -9.16
CA ALA A 81 -10.73 -0.36 -9.79
C ALA A 81 -9.35 -0.19 -10.43
N ALA A 82 -8.29 -0.57 -9.75
CA ALA A 82 -6.95 -0.49 -10.30
C ALA A 82 -6.79 -1.39 -11.53
N LEU A 83 -7.40 -2.57 -11.49
CA LEU A 83 -7.39 -3.49 -12.62
C LEU A 83 -8.10 -2.89 -13.83
N GLU A 84 -9.27 -2.30 -13.64
CA GLU A 84 -10.04 -1.71 -14.74
C GLU A 84 -9.38 -0.46 -15.31
N LEU A 85 -8.76 0.34 -14.47
CA LEU A 85 -8.12 1.60 -14.87
C LEU A 85 -6.68 1.41 -15.33
N ASP A 86 -6.16 0.19 -15.24
CA ASP A 86 -4.75 -0.11 -15.52
C ASP A 86 -3.85 0.84 -14.73
N ALA A 87 -4.13 0.96 -13.47
CA ALA A 87 -3.50 1.93 -12.56
C ALA A 87 -2.67 1.22 -11.50
N THR A 88 -1.77 1.99 -10.87
CA THR A 88 -1.02 1.53 -9.71
C THR A 88 -1.89 1.68 -8.47
N LEU A 89 -1.94 0.66 -7.64
CA LEU A 89 -2.70 0.70 -6.39
C LEU A 89 -1.80 1.16 -5.26
N VAL A 90 -2.18 2.23 -4.58
CA VAL A 90 -1.41 2.79 -3.46
C VAL A 90 -2.04 2.30 -2.16
N THR A 91 -1.35 1.41 -1.47
CA THR A 91 -1.85 0.77 -0.25
C THR A 91 -0.70 0.27 0.62
N ASP A 92 -0.94 0.22 1.93
CA ASP A 92 0.00 -0.38 2.88
C ASP A 92 -0.40 -1.81 3.27
N ASP A 93 -1.56 -2.27 2.83
CA ASP A 93 -2.09 -3.57 3.21
C ASP A 93 -1.39 -4.70 2.43
N TYR A 94 -0.78 -5.62 3.16
CA TYR A 94 -0.03 -6.72 2.57
C TYR A 94 -0.91 -7.69 1.80
N ALA A 95 -2.08 -8.02 2.32
CA ALA A 95 -2.99 -8.94 1.66
C ALA A 95 -3.49 -8.35 0.33
N VAL A 96 -3.75 -7.05 0.31
CA VAL A 96 -4.15 -6.35 -0.91
C VAL A 96 -3.03 -6.43 -1.95
N GLN A 97 -1.78 -6.23 -1.52
CA GLN A 97 -0.63 -6.30 -2.41
C GLN A 97 -0.46 -7.69 -3.02
N ASN A 98 -0.66 -8.74 -2.23
CA ASN A 98 -0.56 -10.12 -2.72
C ASN A 98 -1.59 -10.40 -3.82
N VAL A 99 -2.83 -9.99 -3.61
CA VAL A 99 -3.90 -10.21 -4.59
C VAL A 99 -3.67 -9.38 -5.84
N ALA A 100 -3.25 -8.12 -5.67
CA ALA A 100 -2.94 -7.26 -6.80
C ALA A 100 -1.81 -7.83 -7.64
N ASP A 101 -0.77 -8.35 -7.00
CA ASP A 101 0.34 -8.98 -7.69
C ASP A 101 -0.11 -10.19 -8.51
N ARG A 102 -1.00 -11.00 -7.94
CA ARG A 102 -1.58 -12.17 -8.63
C ARG A 102 -2.31 -11.76 -9.91
N LEU A 103 -2.90 -10.57 -9.93
CA LEU A 103 -3.65 -10.04 -11.06
C LEU A 103 -2.80 -9.17 -12.01
N GLY A 104 -1.53 -8.97 -11.70
CA GLY A 104 -0.66 -8.11 -12.50
C GLY A 104 -0.89 -6.62 -12.25
N VAL A 105 -1.49 -6.26 -11.13
CA VAL A 105 -1.69 -4.87 -10.74
C VAL A 105 -0.49 -4.41 -9.92
N ASP A 106 0.14 -3.32 -10.36
CA ASP A 106 1.27 -2.76 -9.63
C ASP A 106 0.80 -2.11 -8.34
N CYS A 107 1.60 -2.25 -7.30
CA CYS A 107 1.31 -1.64 -6.00
C CYS A 107 2.46 -0.74 -5.58
N GLN A 108 2.09 0.31 -4.86
CA GLN A 108 3.04 1.22 -4.23
C GLN A 108 2.70 1.35 -2.75
N VAL A 109 3.71 1.20 -1.91
CA VAL A 109 3.56 1.36 -0.47
C VAL A 109 3.66 2.83 -0.12
N ILE A 110 2.86 3.28 0.84
CA ILE A 110 2.84 4.68 1.27
C ILE A 110 4.00 4.92 2.23
N ALA A 111 4.78 5.96 1.95
CA ALA A 111 5.80 6.40 2.87
C ALA A 111 5.14 7.18 4.00
N GLN A 112 5.45 6.82 5.23
CA GLN A 112 4.83 7.42 6.41
C GLN A 112 5.77 8.40 7.10
N ASP A 113 5.19 9.28 7.91
CA ASP A 113 5.93 10.19 8.80
C ASP A 113 6.90 11.12 8.08
N GLY A 114 6.54 11.49 6.87
CA GLY A 114 7.39 12.37 6.09
C GLY A 114 8.65 11.70 5.60
N ILE A 115 8.78 10.42 5.75
CA ILE A 115 9.91 9.68 5.26
C ILE A 115 9.63 9.29 3.85
N THR A 116 9.82 10.24 3.02
CA THR A 116 9.60 10.08 1.60
C THR A 116 10.81 9.46 0.95
N GLU A 117 11.96 9.74 1.52
CA GLU A 117 13.17 9.12 1.08
C GLU A 117 13.19 7.69 1.54
N ARG A 118 13.90 6.94 0.83
CA ARG A 118 14.18 5.61 1.18
C ARG A 118 14.75 5.56 2.57
N ARG A 119 14.11 4.81 3.40
CA ARG A 119 14.58 4.62 4.74
C ARG A 119 15.85 3.78 4.70
N ASP A 120 16.89 4.30 5.27
CA ASP A 120 18.10 3.53 5.47
C ASP A 120 17.95 2.75 6.75
N TRP A 121 17.44 1.54 6.63
CA TRP A 121 17.30 0.66 7.78
C TRP A 121 18.66 0.37 8.38
N GLN A 122 18.74 0.47 9.68
CA GLN A 122 19.91 0.01 10.41
C GLN A 122 19.78 -1.48 10.69
N PHE A 123 20.90 -2.15 10.65
CA PHE A 123 20.98 -3.58 10.92
C PHE A 123 21.86 -3.77 12.13
N GLN A 124 21.33 -4.40 13.16
CA GLN A 124 22.05 -4.62 14.41
C GLN A 124 22.48 -6.06 14.51
N CYS A 125 23.75 -6.27 14.82
CA CYS A 125 24.28 -7.59 15.06
C CYS A 125 23.78 -8.14 16.39
N ALA A 126 23.20 -9.34 16.36
CA ALA A 126 22.71 -9.98 17.57
C ALA A 126 23.87 -10.44 18.49
N GLY A 127 25.06 -10.65 17.92
CA GLY A 127 26.19 -11.11 18.69
C GLY A 127 26.99 -10.01 19.37
N CYS A 128 27.44 -9.00 18.62
CA CYS A 128 28.31 -7.96 19.15
C CYS A 128 27.63 -6.62 19.37
N GLY A 129 26.37 -6.47 18.95
CA GLY A 129 25.61 -5.24 19.15
C GLY A 129 25.96 -4.10 18.21
N ARG A 130 26.84 -4.30 17.26
CA ARG A 130 27.17 -3.24 16.29
C ARG A 130 26.03 -2.99 15.35
N THR A 131 25.93 -1.76 14.86
CA THR A 131 24.91 -1.37 13.88
C THR A 131 25.57 -1.06 12.55
N PHE A 132 24.86 -1.36 11.47
CA PHE A 132 25.31 -1.12 10.11
C PHE A 132 24.20 -0.46 9.32
N ASP A 133 24.59 0.36 8.35
CA ASP A 133 23.62 1.03 7.48
C ASP A 133 23.31 0.20 6.24
N ASP A 134 24.09 -0.81 5.96
CA ASP A 134 23.94 -1.66 4.80
C ASP A 134 23.13 -2.91 5.11
N ASP A 135 22.45 -3.42 4.11
CA ASP A 135 21.81 -4.72 4.21
C ASP A 135 22.88 -5.80 4.05
N ARG A 136 23.23 -6.43 5.14
CA ARG A 136 24.23 -7.49 5.16
C ARG A 136 23.62 -8.77 5.74
N ASP A 137 24.01 -9.89 5.19
CA ASP A 137 23.52 -11.16 5.70
C ASP A 137 24.13 -11.48 7.06
N ARG A 138 25.38 -11.10 7.27
CA ARG A 138 26.10 -11.40 8.50
C ARG A 138 26.96 -10.23 8.92
N CYS A 139 27.20 -10.16 10.22
CA CYS A 139 28.13 -9.19 10.77
C CYS A 139 29.56 -9.50 10.30
N PRO A 140 30.25 -8.51 9.73
CA PRO A 140 31.64 -8.73 9.29
C PRO A 140 32.63 -8.88 10.44
N VAL A 141 32.20 -8.55 11.66
CA VAL A 141 33.08 -8.61 12.84
C VAL A 141 32.97 -9.95 13.55
N CYS A 142 31.76 -10.41 13.83
CA CYS A 142 31.56 -11.62 14.62
C CYS A 142 30.87 -12.75 13.84
N GLY A 143 30.37 -12.49 12.65
CA GLY A 143 29.72 -13.51 11.82
C GLY A 143 28.30 -13.87 12.21
N SER A 144 27.72 -13.18 13.19
CA SER A 144 26.35 -13.41 13.61
C SER A 144 25.37 -12.78 12.62
N ASP A 145 24.14 -13.28 12.60
CA ASP A 145 23.10 -12.70 11.76
C ASP A 145 22.76 -11.29 12.19
N LEU A 146 22.39 -10.45 11.23
CA LEU A 146 21.94 -9.10 11.49
C LEU A 146 20.42 -9.04 11.54
N SER A 147 19.91 -8.26 12.48
CA SER A 147 18.47 -7.97 12.59
C SER A 147 18.18 -6.58 12.08
N ARG A 148 17.09 -6.43 11.32
CA ARG A 148 16.66 -5.12 10.89
C ARG A 148 16.16 -4.33 12.10
N LYS A 149 16.67 -3.12 12.25
CA LYS A 149 16.30 -2.24 13.33
C LYS A 149 15.75 -0.94 12.76
N ASN A 150 14.65 -0.45 13.36
CA ASN A 150 14.09 0.82 12.95
C ASN A 150 15.09 1.93 13.27
N PRO A 151 15.44 2.80 12.31
CA PRO A 151 16.47 3.82 12.48
C PRO A 151 15.94 5.00 13.21
N ASN A 152 15.25 5.04 14.13
CA ASN A 152 14.84 6.28 14.76
C ASN A 152 15.70 6.71 15.93
#